data_b9b322f0c8048c90deeb461e109f984f
#
_entry.id   b9b322f0c8048c90deeb461e109f984f
#
_cell.length_a   1.000
_cell.length_b   1.000
_cell.length_c   1.000
_cell.angle_alpha   90.00
_cell.angle_beta   90.00
_cell.angle_gamma   90.00
#
_symmetry.space_group_name_H-M   'P 1'
#
loop_
_entity.id
_entity.type
_entity.pdbx_description
1 polymer ?
#
loop_
_entity_poly.entity_id
_entity_poly.type
_entity_poly.pdbx_seq_one_letter_code
_entity_poly.pdbx_strand_id
1 'polypeptide(L)'
;MKYGIAIFPSKKLQDLVNSYRKRYDPHYALIAPHLTLKEPFHVEDENEMKELAQQIHEISDNIQPFTLNVYKVGSFHPVNNVIYFKVKEDERLTKLHEQLHQEELYSERPYNFVPHITLAQKLSDEEHHDVLESLKMMDIDHTEEVDRFQLLYQLENGSWTVYETFHLGKVR
;
A
#
# COMPACT_ATOMS: atom_id res chain seq x y z
N MET A 1 14.13 6.77 -12.63
CA MET A 1 13.99 6.26 -11.27
C MET A 1 12.62 5.65 -11.06
N LYS A 2 12.52 4.72 -10.16
CA LYS A 2 11.26 4.01 -9.86
C LYS A 2 10.64 4.56 -8.59
N TYR A 3 9.37 4.91 -8.67
CA TYR A 3 8.59 5.49 -7.56
C TYR A 3 7.36 4.63 -7.30
N GLY A 4 6.78 4.79 -6.12
CA GLY A 4 5.52 4.16 -5.75
C GLY A 4 4.80 5.03 -4.73
N ILE A 5 3.52 4.75 -4.48
CA ILE A 5 2.73 5.52 -3.52
C ILE A 5 2.04 4.56 -2.57
N ALA A 6 2.17 4.81 -1.28
CA ALA A 6 1.66 3.91 -0.25
C ALA A 6 1.20 4.66 1.01
N ILE A 7 0.34 4.00 1.76
CA ILE A 7 -0.03 4.39 3.12
C ILE A 7 0.74 3.47 4.07
N PHE A 8 1.44 4.06 5.04
CA PHE A 8 2.05 3.31 6.13
C PHE A 8 1.12 3.37 7.34
N PRO A 9 0.68 2.23 7.87
CA PRO A 9 -0.18 2.21 9.05
C PRO A 9 0.61 2.57 10.32
N SER A 10 -0.11 2.64 11.44
CA SER A 10 0.49 2.88 12.74
C SER A 10 1.56 1.85 13.09
N LYS A 11 2.48 2.21 13.99
CA LYS A 11 3.52 1.30 14.45
C LYS A 11 2.94 0.03 15.04
N LYS A 12 1.83 0.13 15.76
CA LYS A 12 1.14 -1.04 16.35
C LYS A 12 0.76 -2.06 15.28
N LEU A 13 0.13 -1.60 14.19
CA LEU A 13 -0.24 -2.49 13.10
C LEU A 13 0.99 -2.96 12.33
N GLN A 14 1.99 -2.10 12.11
CA GLN A 14 3.23 -2.50 11.46
C GLN A 14 3.94 -3.63 12.22
N ASP A 15 4.00 -3.55 13.55
CA ASP A 15 4.64 -4.57 14.36
C ASP A 15 3.91 -5.92 14.25
N LEU A 16 2.58 -5.88 14.26
CA LEU A 16 1.77 -7.10 14.05
C LEU A 16 2.02 -7.71 12.68
N VAL A 17 1.96 -6.91 11.64
CA VAL A 17 2.19 -7.37 10.26
C VAL A 17 3.60 -7.92 10.09
N ASN A 18 4.60 -7.26 10.64
CA ASN A 18 5.99 -7.70 10.57
C ASN A 18 6.25 -8.99 11.33
N SER A 19 5.43 -9.32 12.34
CA SER A 19 5.57 -10.61 13.02
C SER A 19 5.34 -11.80 12.07
N TYR A 20 4.60 -11.58 10.98
CA TYR A 20 4.38 -12.57 9.92
C TYR A 20 5.33 -12.37 8.75
N ARG A 21 5.51 -11.13 8.25
CA ARG A 21 6.37 -10.81 7.11
C ARG A 21 7.81 -11.27 7.31
N LYS A 22 8.29 -11.19 8.51
CA LYS A 22 9.63 -11.64 8.91
C LYS A 22 9.91 -13.08 8.46
N ARG A 23 8.89 -13.93 8.46
CA ARG A 23 9.01 -15.34 8.06
C ARG A 23 8.58 -15.60 6.63
N TYR A 24 7.61 -14.82 6.11
CA TYR A 24 6.87 -15.20 4.91
C TYR A 24 6.95 -14.17 3.78
N ASP A 25 7.69 -13.08 3.97
CA ASP A 25 7.79 -12.04 2.96
C ASP A 25 9.25 -11.70 2.65
N PRO A 26 9.75 -12.08 1.47
CA PRO A 26 11.13 -11.75 1.08
C PRO A 26 11.40 -10.24 0.99
N HIS A 27 10.36 -9.41 0.93
CA HIS A 27 10.52 -7.95 0.90
C HIS A 27 10.54 -7.32 2.29
N TYR A 28 10.54 -8.13 3.35
CA TYR A 28 10.53 -7.66 4.73
C TYR A 28 11.57 -6.57 5.02
N ALA A 29 12.80 -6.75 4.54
CA ALA A 29 13.89 -5.81 4.79
C ALA A 29 13.89 -4.62 3.82
N LEU A 30 13.07 -4.65 2.77
CA LEU A 30 13.10 -3.64 1.70
C LEU A 30 12.09 -2.52 1.90
N ILE A 31 10.99 -2.79 2.59
CA ILE A 31 9.91 -1.83 2.81
C ILE A 31 9.12 -2.21 4.06
N ALA A 32 8.69 -1.21 4.83
CA ALA A 32 7.81 -1.43 5.98
C ALA A 32 6.41 -1.89 5.53
N PRO A 33 5.60 -2.48 6.44
CA PRO A 33 4.20 -2.82 6.11
C PRO A 33 3.44 -1.61 5.59
N HIS A 34 2.66 -1.83 4.54
CA HIS A 34 1.99 -0.72 3.85
C HIS A 34 0.77 -1.18 3.08
N LEU A 35 -0.08 -0.23 2.73
CA LEU A 35 -1.16 -0.38 1.76
C LEU A 35 -0.73 0.35 0.49
N THR A 36 -0.58 -0.38 -0.61
CA THR A 36 -0.18 0.22 -1.88
C THR A 36 -1.34 1.01 -2.50
N LEU A 37 -1.10 2.28 -2.79
CA LEU A 37 -2.04 3.13 -3.52
C LEU A 37 -1.74 3.15 -5.00
N LYS A 38 -0.46 3.12 -5.36
CA LYS A 38 -0.02 3.10 -6.75
C LYS A 38 1.22 2.23 -6.89
N GLU A 39 1.12 1.25 -7.77
CA GLU A 39 2.22 0.34 -8.08
C GLU A 39 3.41 1.09 -8.67
N PRO A 40 4.62 0.52 -8.62
CA PRO A 40 5.81 1.22 -9.09
C PRO A 40 5.69 1.76 -10.52
N PHE A 41 6.16 2.97 -10.70
CA PHE A 41 6.17 3.68 -11.98
C PHE A 41 7.47 4.44 -12.17
N HIS A 42 7.82 4.74 -13.42
CA HIS A 42 9.05 5.45 -13.76
C HIS A 42 8.80 6.93 -13.97
N VAL A 43 9.76 7.74 -13.55
CA VAL A 43 9.79 9.19 -13.81
C VAL A 43 11.15 9.50 -14.44
N GLU A 44 11.13 10.26 -15.55
CA GLU A 44 12.31 10.52 -16.36
C GLU A 44 13.33 11.44 -15.66
N ASP A 45 12.86 12.54 -15.10
CA ASP A 45 13.74 13.55 -14.51
C ASP A 45 13.05 14.31 -13.36
N GLU A 46 13.82 15.18 -12.72
CA GLU A 46 13.35 15.99 -11.60
C GLU A 46 12.24 16.97 -11.99
N ASN A 47 12.24 17.49 -13.22
CA ASN A 47 11.20 18.40 -13.66
C ASN A 47 9.85 17.70 -13.76
N GLU A 48 9.85 16.51 -14.35
CA GLU A 48 8.65 15.67 -14.41
C GLU A 48 8.17 15.33 -12.99
N MET A 49 9.09 14.97 -12.09
CA MET A 49 8.73 14.64 -10.70
C MET A 49 8.10 15.84 -9.99
N LYS A 50 8.61 17.05 -10.21
CA LYS A 50 8.03 18.26 -9.59
C LYS A 50 6.60 18.50 -10.06
N GLU A 51 6.33 18.28 -11.34
CA GLU A 51 4.99 18.41 -11.88
C GLU A 51 4.04 17.36 -11.30
N LEU A 52 4.48 16.10 -11.22
CA LEU A 52 3.70 15.04 -10.61
C LEU A 52 3.44 15.29 -9.12
N ALA A 53 4.46 15.75 -8.39
CA ALA A 53 4.31 16.08 -6.97
C ALA A 53 3.28 17.19 -6.77
N GLN A 54 3.26 18.20 -7.63
CA GLN A 54 2.26 19.26 -7.57
C GLN A 54 0.86 18.72 -7.80
N GLN A 55 0.70 17.84 -8.77
CA GLN A 55 -0.58 17.18 -9.04
C GLN A 55 -1.02 16.34 -7.83
N ILE A 56 -0.11 15.61 -7.22
CA ILE A 56 -0.39 14.78 -6.04
C ILE A 56 -0.80 15.67 -4.86
N HIS A 57 -0.17 16.84 -4.67
CA HIS A 57 -0.58 17.79 -3.63
C HIS A 57 -2.01 18.27 -3.83
N GLU A 58 -2.40 18.58 -5.05
CA GLU A 58 -3.77 18.98 -5.36
C GLU A 58 -4.76 17.85 -5.03
N ILE A 59 -4.41 16.61 -5.35
CA ILE A 59 -5.23 15.45 -5.01
C ILE A 59 -5.38 15.32 -3.49
N SER A 60 -4.26 15.39 -2.75
CA SER A 60 -4.28 15.22 -1.30
C SER A 60 -5.09 16.31 -0.59
N ASP A 61 -5.02 17.54 -1.08
CA ASP A 61 -5.78 18.67 -0.54
C ASP A 61 -7.29 18.44 -0.60
N ASN A 62 -7.75 17.69 -1.58
CA ASN A 62 -9.19 17.49 -1.86
C ASN A 62 -9.76 16.20 -1.29
N ILE A 63 -8.95 15.43 -0.56
CA ILE A 63 -9.41 14.19 0.07
C ILE A 63 -9.27 14.34 1.57
N GLN A 64 -10.38 14.15 2.29
CA GLN A 64 -10.38 14.24 3.73
C GLN A 64 -9.75 12.98 4.37
N PRO A 65 -9.18 13.09 5.57
CA PRO A 65 -8.76 11.92 6.33
C PRO A 65 -9.89 10.89 6.44
N PHE A 66 -9.53 9.63 6.46
CA PHE A 66 -10.51 8.54 6.51
C PHE A 66 -10.06 7.44 7.46
N THR A 67 -10.98 6.54 7.80
CA THR A 67 -10.71 5.42 8.69
C THR A 67 -10.19 4.23 7.88
N LEU A 68 -9.03 3.71 8.28
CA LEU A 68 -8.51 2.43 7.82
C LEU A 68 -9.06 1.34 8.73
N ASN A 69 -9.76 0.38 8.18
CA ASN A 69 -10.36 -0.70 8.95
C ASN A 69 -9.88 -2.04 8.41
N VAL A 70 -9.06 -2.73 9.22
CA VAL A 70 -8.51 -4.05 8.91
C VAL A 70 -9.36 -5.08 9.62
N TYR A 71 -9.92 -6.03 8.89
CA TYR A 71 -10.97 -6.88 9.48
C TYR A 71 -10.85 -8.37 9.23
N LYS A 72 -9.97 -8.80 8.32
CA LYS A 72 -9.91 -10.22 7.92
C LYS A 72 -8.63 -10.55 7.19
N VAL A 73 -8.23 -11.83 7.25
CA VAL A 73 -7.16 -12.36 6.39
C VAL A 73 -7.76 -12.81 5.06
N GLY A 74 -7.06 -12.53 3.98
CA GLY A 74 -7.47 -12.93 2.63
C GLY A 74 -6.29 -13.45 1.82
N SER A 75 -6.59 -13.95 0.61
CA SER A 75 -5.61 -14.49 -0.31
C SER A 75 -5.99 -14.16 -1.75
N PHE A 76 -4.98 -13.91 -2.58
CA PHE A 76 -5.18 -13.73 -4.02
C PHE A 76 -5.06 -15.03 -4.82
N HIS A 77 -4.80 -16.16 -4.16
CA HIS A 77 -4.74 -17.44 -4.84
C HIS A 77 -6.07 -17.73 -5.57
N PRO A 78 -6.08 -18.22 -6.81
CA PRO A 78 -4.96 -18.75 -7.57
C PRO A 78 -4.22 -17.73 -8.47
N VAL A 79 -4.62 -16.44 -8.46
CA VAL A 79 -3.98 -15.42 -9.30
C VAL A 79 -2.50 -15.28 -8.92
N ASN A 80 -2.23 -15.18 -7.62
CA ASN A 80 -0.88 -15.24 -7.06
C ASN A 80 -0.93 -15.71 -5.62
N ASN A 81 0.23 -16.07 -5.07
CA ASN A 81 0.33 -16.63 -3.72
C ASN A 81 0.68 -15.52 -2.71
N VAL A 82 -0.23 -14.58 -2.57
CA VAL A 82 -0.15 -13.49 -1.62
C VAL A 82 -1.24 -13.65 -0.55
N ILE A 83 -0.82 -13.57 0.72
CA ILE A 83 -1.72 -13.57 1.87
C ILE A 83 -1.66 -12.18 2.48
N TYR A 84 -2.80 -11.62 2.84
CA TYR A 84 -2.87 -10.23 3.27
C TYR A 84 -3.97 -10.02 4.29
N PHE A 85 -3.88 -8.88 5.00
CA PHE A 85 -5.01 -8.34 5.75
C PHE A 85 -5.90 -7.56 4.80
N LYS A 86 -7.19 -7.89 4.80
CA LYS A 86 -8.21 -7.12 4.07
C LYS A 86 -8.48 -5.81 4.77
N VAL A 87 -8.59 -4.77 3.97
CA VAL A 87 -9.00 -3.44 4.41
C VAL A 87 -10.39 -3.17 3.85
N LYS A 88 -11.31 -2.69 4.69
CA LYS A 88 -12.65 -2.35 4.23
C LYS A 88 -12.60 -1.23 3.21
N GLU A 89 -13.43 -1.33 2.19
CA GLU A 89 -13.58 -0.28 1.21
C GLU A 89 -14.12 0.99 1.88
N ASP A 90 -13.56 2.12 1.51
CA ASP A 90 -13.95 3.44 1.96
C ASP A 90 -13.98 4.35 0.74
N GLU A 91 -15.00 5.19 0.63
CA GLU A 91 -15.17 6.06 -0.54
C GLU A 91 -13.99 6.99 -0.77
N ARG A 92 -13.39 7.51 0.31
CA ARG A 92 -12.25 8.43 0.22
C ARG A 92 -10.99 7.69 -0.21
N LEU A 93 -10.78 6.49 0.30
CA LEU A 93 -9.67 5.64 -0.11
C LEU A 93 -9.81 5.29 -1.60
N THR A 94 -10.98 4.88 -2.04
CA THR A 94 -11.25 4.55 -3.43
C THR A 94 -11.05 5.77 -4.34
N LYS A 95 -11.53 6.93 -3.92
CA LYS A 95 -11.34 8.19 -4.66
C LYS A 95 -9.87 8.55 -4.78
N LEU A 96 -9.12 8.43 -3.68
CA LEU A 96 -7.68 8.69 -3.68
C LEU A 96 -6.97 7.78 -4.68
N HIS A 97 -7.25 6.49 -4.64
CA HIS A 97 -6.69 5.52 -5.57
C HIS A 97 -7.02 5.89 -7.03
N GLU A 98 -8.28 6.21 -7.32
CA GLU A 98 -8.70 6.59 -8.66
C GLU A 98 -7.97 7.84 -9.16
N GLN A 99 -7.88 8.88 -8.33
CA GLN A 99 -7.24 10.13 -8.74
C GLN A 99 -5.72 9.97 -8.95
N LEU A 100 -5.08 9.06 -8.23
CA LEU A 100 -3.66 8.77 -8.43
C LEU A 100 -3.37 7.98 -9.73
N HIS A 101 -4.41 7.63 -10.50
CA HIS A 101 -4.28 6.89 -11.76
C HIS A 101 -4.90 7.65 -12.93
N GLN A 102 -5.04 8.97 -12.83
CA GLN A 102 -5.64 9.80 -13.86
C GLN A 102 -4.62 10.77 -14.46
N GLU A 103 -4.90 11.23 -15.68
CA GLU A 103 -4.09 12.22 -16.39
C GLU A 103 -2.63 11.80 -16.49
N GLU A 104 -1.68 12.63 -16.08
CA GLU A 104 -0.24 12.35 -16.13
C GLU A 104 0.16 11.20 -15.20
N LEU A 105 -0.70 10.85 -14.24
CA LEU A 105 -0.49 9.71 -13.34
C LEU A 105 -1.11 8.41 -13.86
N TYR A 106 -1.69 8.43 -15.06
CA TYR A 106 -2.30 7.23 -15.62
C TYR A 106 -1.29 6.09 -15.76
N SER A 107 -1.73 4.89 -15.35
CA SER A 107 -1.04 3.63 -15.61
C SER A 107 -2.07 2.52 -15.71
N GLU A 108 -1.75 1.47 -16.48
CA GLU A 108 -2.65 0.32 -16.58
C GLU A 108 -2.77 -0.40 -15.26
N ARG A 109 -4.01 -0.83 -14.97
CA ARG A 109 -4.35 -1.60 -13.79
C ARG A 109 -5.06 -2.88 -14.24
N PRO A 110 -4.33 -4.01 -14.32
CA PRO A 110 -4.92 -5.26 -14.82
C PRO A 110 -5.99 -5.82 -13.90
N TYR A 111 -6.06 -5.37 -12.64
CA TYR A 111 -7.00 -5.85 -11.65
C TYR A 111 -7.75 -4.70 -10.99
N ASN A 112 -8.94 -4.99 -10.46
CA ASN A 112 -9.67 -4.04 -9.63
C ASN A 112 -8.88 -3.74 -8.35
N PHE A 113 -9.05 -2.54 -7.82
CA PHE A 113 -8.41 -2.16 -6.57
C PHE A 113 -8.99 -2.95 -5.40
N VAL A 114 -8.15 -3.72 -4.75
CA VAL A 114 -8.47 -4.44 -3.51
C VAL A 114 -7.52 -3.92 -2.43
N PRO A 115 -7.97 -3.01 -1.55
CA PRO A 115 -7.08 -2.47 -0.53
C PRO A 115 -6.66 -3.58 0.43
N HIS A 116 -5.33 -3.68 0.65
CA HIS A 116 -4.78 -4.77 1.45
C HIS A 116 -3.39 -4.42 2.00
N ILE A 117 -2.99 -5.16 3.04
CA ILE A 117 -1.66 -5.07 3.62
C ILE A 117 -1.06 -6.48 3.58
N THR A 118 0.01 -6.67 2.83
CA THR A 118 0.62 -7.99 2.59
C THR A 118 1.25 -8.55 3.86
N LEU A 119 0.96 -9.81 4.15
CA LEU A 119 1.55 -10.59 5.24
C LEU A 119 2.59 -11.58 4.73
N ALA A 120 2.37 -12.14 3.54
CA ALA A 120 3.19 -13.20 2.95
C ALA A 120 3.11 -13.13 1.43
N GLN A 121 4.22 -13.42 0.75
CA GLN A 121 4.24 -13.46 -0.70
C GLN A 121 5.36 -14.35 -1.22
N LYS A 122 5.31 -14.68 -2.51
CA LYS A 122 6.30 -15.53 -3.20
C LYS A 122 6.44 -16.90 -2.58
N LEU A 123 5.33 -17.43 -2.07
CA LEU A 123 5.26 -18.78 -1.52
C LEU A 123 4.94 -19.78 -2.63
N SER A 124 5.39 -21.03 -2.46
CA SER A 124 4.89 -22.13 -3.28
C SER A 124 3.42 -22.36 -2.97
N ASP A 125 2.72 -23.10 -3.84
CA ASP A 125 1.30 -23.42 -3.60
C ASP A 125 1.10 -24.16 -2.27
N GLU A 126 1.98 -25.11 -1.96
CA GLU A 126 1.93 -25.87 -0.72
C GLU A 126 2.15 -25.00 0.50
N GLU A 127 3.20 -24.17 0.48
CA GLU A 127 3.49 -23.22 1.57
C GLU A 127 2.35 -22.23 1.76
N HIS A 128 1.81 -21.71 0.65
CA HIS A 128 0.69 -20.78 0.68
C HIS A 128 -0.51 -21.40 1.39
N HIS A 129 -0.85 -22.63 1.02
CA HIS A 129 -1.97 -23.35 1.64
C HIS A 129 -1.76 -23.49 3.15
N ASP A 130 -0.57 -23.95 3.56
CA ASP A 130 -0.26 -24.18 4.97
C ASP A 130 -0.29 -22.88 5.79
N VAL A 131 0.32 -21.82 5.28
CA VAL A 131 0.33 -20.51 5.96
C VAL A 131 -1.07 -19.92 6.04
N LEU A 132 -1.83 -19.98 4.95
CA LEU A 132 -3.20 -19.49 4.93
C LEU A 132 -4.08 -20.20 5.94
N GLU A 133 -3.99 -21.54 6.01
CA GLU A 133 -4.77 -22.33 6.98
C GLU A 133 -4.47 -21.91 8.43
N SER A 134 -3.22 -21.56 8.72
CA SER A 134 -2.86 -21.10 10.07
C SER A 134 -3.30 -19.67 10.38
N LEU A 135 -3.41 -18.81 9.37
CA LEU A 135 -3.71 -17.38 9.57
C LEU A 135 -5.18 -17.01 9.38
N LYS A 136 -5.92 -17.76 8.56
CA LYS A 136 -7.31 -17.39 8.21
C LYS A 136 -8.27 -17.41 9.40
N MET A 137 -7.90 -18.09 10.49
CA MET A 137 -8.70 -18.16 11.72
C MET A 137 -8.43 -16.98 12.66
N MET A 138 -7.49 -16.12 12.30
CA MET A 138 -7.15 -14.96 13.13
C MET A 138 -8.30 -13.96 13.13
N ASP A 139 -8.72 -13.57 14.34
CA ASP A 139 -9.62 -12.44 14.52
C ASP A 139 -8.80 -11.17 14.52
N ILE A 140 -9.02 -10.34 13.52
CA ILE A 140 -8.42 -9.01 13.45
C ILE A 140 -9.52 -7.97 13.33
N ASP A 141 -9.46 -6.98 14.18
CA ASP A 141 -10.36 -5.82 14.15
C ASP A 141 -9.54 -4.61 14.57
N HIS A 142 -8.99 -3.93 13.57
CA HIS A 142 -8.12 -2.79 13.80
C HIS A 142 -8.63 -1.60 13.00
N THR A 143 -8.83 -0.48 13.68
CA THR A 143 -9.19 0.77 13.04
C THR A 143 -8.20 1.86 13.43
N GLU A 144 -7.86 2.70 12.47
CA GLU A 144 -7.05 3.88 12.71
C GLU A 144 -7.39 4.95 11.67
N GLU A 145 -7.14 6.20 12.01
CA GLU A 145 -7.31 7.30 11.06
C GLU A 145 -6.09 7.42 10.15
N VAL A 146 -6.34 7.56 8.85
CA VAL A 146 -5.32 7.88 7.85
C VAL A 146 -5.44 9.35 7.53
N ASP A 147 -4.38 10.12 7.80
CA ASP A 147 -4.32 11.56 7.52
C ASP A 147 -3.23 11.91 6.50
N ARG A 148 -2.52 10.91 5.98
CA ARG A 148 -1.39 11.13 5.05
C ARG A 148 -1.05 9.88 4.25
N PHE A 149 -0.30 10.08 3.16
CA PHE A 149 0.32 9.00 2.42
C PHE A 149 1.70 9.45 1.92
N GLN A 150 2.50 8.50 1.44
CA GLN A 150 3.88 8.78 1.04
C GLN A 150 4.13 8.42 -0.40
N LEU A 151 4.88 9.29 -1.08
CA LEU A 151 5.54 8.99 -2.34
C LEU A 151 6.93 8.44 -2.02
N LEU A 152 7.22 7.26 -2.55
CA LEU A 152 8.45 6.51 -2.27
C LEU A 152 9.29 6.42 -3.54
N TYR A 153 10.60 6.27 -3.37
CA TYR A 153 11.48 5.87 -4.46
C TYR A 153 12.36 4.70 -4.06
N GLN A 154 12.74 3.91 -5.06
CA GLN A 154 13.52 2.70 -4.83
C GLN A 154 15.02 2.98 -4.98
N LEU A 155 15.80 2.56 -3.99
CA LEU A 155 17.25 2.64 -4.00
C LEU A 155 17.84 1.48 -4.81
N GLU A 156 19.13 1.58 -5.16
CA GLU A 156 19.82 0.55 -5.96
C GLU A 156 19.79 -0.84 -5.30
N ASN A 157 19.82 -0.89 -3.96
CA ASN A 157 19.75 -2.16 -3.23
C ASN A 157 18.35 -2.77 -3.16
N GLY A 158 17.35 -2.12 -3.80
CA GLY A 158 15.97 -2.58 -3.83
C GLY A 158 15.11 -2.07 -2.70
N SER A 159 15.68 -1.42 -1.68
CA SER A 159 14.88 -0.86 -0.58
C SER A 159 14.18 0.43 -1.02
N TRP A 160 13.07 0.73 -0.36
CA TRP A 160 12.27 1.90 -0.64
C TRP A 160 12.45 2.93 0.46
N THR A 161 12.50 4.20 0.07
CA THR A 161 12.59 5.32 1.01
C THR A 161 11.57 6.40 0.67
N VAL A 162 11.21 7.20 1.66
CA VAL A 162 10.22 8.27 1.46
C VAL A 162 10.85 9.42 0.67
N TYR A 163 10.20 9.78 -0.44
CA TYR A 163 10.54 10.96 -1.20
C TYR A 163 9.80 12.18 -0.64
N GLU A 164 8.49 12.04 -0.42
CA GLU A 164 7.66 13.12 0.09
C GLU A 164 6.43 12.57 0.82
N THR A 165 5.99 13.29 1.86
CA THR A 165 4.75 12.99 2.59
C THR A 165 3.66 13.97 2.19
N PHE A 166 2.46 13.45 1.93
CA PHE A 166 1.31 14.25 1.54
C PHE A 166 0.22 14.13 2.61
N HIS A 167 -0.19 15.24 3.18
CA HIS A 167 -1.25 15.28 4.19
C HIS A 167 -2.61 15.39 3.50
N LEU A 168 -3.60 14.67 4.00
CA LEU A 168 -4.95 14.70 3.49
C LEU A 168 -5.73 15.90 4.02
N GLY A 169 -6.52 16.51 3.15
CA GLY A 169 -7.27 17.73 3.46
C GLY A 169 -6.38 18.96 3.49
N LYS A 170 -7.01 20.13 3.44
CA LYS A 170 -6.25 21.40 3.55
C LYS A 170 -5.96 21.70 5.01
N VAL A 171 -4.70 21.86 5.30
CA VAL A 171 -4.25 22.40 6.59
C VAL A 171 -4.48 23.91 6.56
N ARG A 172 -5.25 24.42 7.50
CA ARG A 172 -5.56 25.85 7.60
C ARG A 172 -5.04 26.43 8.89
#